data_548074b01973d5e98a574efdfd8f9d3d
#
_entry.id   548074b01973d5e98a574efdfd8f9d3d
#
_cell.length_a   1.000
_cell.length_b   1.000
_cell.length_c   1.000
_cell.angle_alpha   90.00
_cell.angle_beta   90.00
_cell.angle_gamma   90.00
#
_symmetry.space_group_name_H-M   'P 1'
#
loop_
_entity.id
_entity.type
_entity.pdbx_description
1 polymer ?
#
loop_
_entity_poly.entity_id
_entity_poly.type
_entity_poly.pdbx_seq_one_letter_code
_entity_poly.pdbx_strand_id
1 'polypeptide(L)'
;CLEMLDGIPILAVRSATLPPATRTNALLLGDADAAKLLVDPSPNSEEEYRCLLNTIEDKMLDAVFLTHHHPDHHQFSNKLARHLRIPIILSQDTQQRLTLKYGEDYFENVELRFATENEEVTCWHGSSVRVYEIPGHDAGHLGLAPDSLAWFLVGDLIQGIGTVVIPSPEGDMATYFSTLEKVIALNPEVIIPSHGIPMRSTHRLIETLKHRRERESQILKL
;
A
#
# COMPACT_ATOMS: atom_id res chain seq x y z
N CYS A 1 12.83 12.99 0.30
CA CYS A 1 12.22 12.33 1.44
C CYS A 1 11.49 13.38 2.27
N LEU A 2 10.22 13.16 2.55
CA LEU A 2 9.42 14.00 3.45
C LEU A 2 9.08 13.14 4.67
N GLU A 3 9.49 13.57 5.85
CA GLU A 3 9.04 12.99 7.11
C GLU A 3 7.73 13.69 7.49
N MET A 4 6.60 13.08 7.15
CA MET A 4 5.27 13.64 7.46
C MET A 4 4.68 13.04 8.75
N LEU A 5 5.23 11.94 9.21
CA LEU A 5 4.96 11.29 10.50
C LEU A 5 6.30 10.93 11.13
N ASP A 6 6.39 11.09 12.44
CA ASP A 6 7.61 10.81 13.20
C ASP A 6 8.06 9.37 12.96
N GLY A 7 9.32 9.22 12.51
CA GLY A 7 9.91 7.92 12.18
C GLY A 7 9.40 7.22 10.91
N ILE A 8 8.56 7.88 10.08
CA ILE A 8 8.10 7.31 8.78
C ILE A 8 8.51 8.21 7.63
N PRO A 9 9.69 7.99 7.02
CA PRO A 9 10.07 8.65 5.80
C PRO A 9 9.16 8.22 4.63
N ILE A 10 8.57 9.20 3.95
CA ILE A 10 7.77 9.01 2.73
C ILE A 10 8.60 9.44 1.53
N LEU A 11 8.79 8.52 0.60
CA LEU A 11 9.45 8.74 -0.70
C LEU A 11 8.35 8.89 -1.76
N ALA A 12 8.15 10.10 -2.26
CA ALA A 12 7.18 10.36 -3.32
C ALA A 12 7.75 9.92 -4.68
N VAL A 13 7.62 8.65 -5.02
CA VAL A 13 8.15 8.02 -6.24
C VAL A 13 7.24 8.29 -7.44
N ARG A 14 7.77 8.74 -8.57
CA ARG A 14 7.00 8.84 -9.82
C ARG A 14 6.62 7.44 -10.28
N SER A 15 5.32 7.19 -10.38
CA SER A 15 4.74 5.88 -10.66
C SER A 15 3.79 5.91 -11.85
N ALA A 16 3.31 4.74 -12.27
CA ALA A 16 2.34 4.58 -13.35
C ALA A 16 0.89 4.82 -12.89
N THR A 17 0.70 5.67 -11.88
CA THR A 17 -0.63 5.97 -11.31
C THR A 17 -1.48 6.82 -12.25
N LEU A 18 -2.80 6.82 -11.99
CA LEU A 18 -3.78 7.57 -12.78
C LEU A 18 -3.86 9.04 -12.32
N PRO A 19 -4.05 10.00 -13.26
CA PRO A 19 -4.32 11.38 -12.90
C PRO A 19 -5.55 11.52 -11.97
N PRO A 20 -5.54 12.47 -11.01
CA PRO A 20 -4.60 13.58 -10.86
C PRO A 20 -3.30 13.21 -10.10
N ALA A 21 -3.18 12.02 -9.54
CA ALA A 21 -1.93 11.56 -8.94
C ALA A 21 -0.84 11.37 -10.01
N THR A 22 0.41 11.56 -9.63
CA THR A 22 1.58 11.35 -10.48
C THR A 22 2.69 10.58 -9.76
N ARG A 23 2.45 10.25 -8.49
CA ARG A 23 3.40 9.61 -7.59
C ARG A 23 2.70 8.67 -6.64
N THR A 24 3.43 7.63 -6.24
CA THR A 24 3.07 6.77 -5.12
C THR A 24 3.95 7.11 -3.92
N ASN A 25 3.36 7.11 -2.76
CA ASN A 25 4.05 7.23 -1.48
C ASN A 25 4.69 5.89 -1.13
N ALA A 26 5.95 5.71 -1.46
CA ALA A 26 6.71 4.59 -0.93
C ALA A 26 7.14 4.92 0.50
N LEU A 27 6.93 3.99 1.45
CA LEU A 27 7.23 4.22 2.85
C LEU A 27 8.43 3.39 3.30
N LEU A 28 9.29 4.00 4.13
CA LEU A 28 10.31 3.29 4.89
C LEU A 28 9.79 3.06 6.31
N LEU A 29 9.64 1.81 6.71
CA LEU A 29 9.13 1.41 8.01
C LEU A 29 10.15 0.56 8.77
N GLY A 30 10.13 0.65 10.07
CA GLY A 30 10.90 -0.20 10.98
C GLY A 30 11.80 0.60 11.93
N ASP A 31 11.74 0.28 13.22
CA ASP A 31 12.62 0.80 14.26
C ASP A 31 14.06 0.30 14.08
N ALA A 32 15.03 0.91 14.76
CA ALA A 32 16.46 0.57 14.62
C ALA A 32 16.73 -0.93 14.74
N ASP A 33 16.07 -1.59 15.67
CA ASP A 33 16.24 -3.02 16.00
C ASP A 33 15.16 -3.92 15.38
N ALA A 34 14.31 -3.38 14.49
CA ALA A 34 13.25 -4.12 13.78
C ALA A 34 13.55 -4.27 12.30
N ALA A 35 12.82 -5.16 11.62
CA ALA A 35 12.90 -5.34 10.19
C ALA A 35 12.60 -4.04 9.44
N LYS A 36 13.45 -3.69 8.47
CA LYS A 36 13.30 -2.49 7.63
C LYS A 36 12.55 -2.83 6.36
N LEU A 37 11.37 -2.27 6.23
CA LEU A 37 10.51 -2.47 5.07
C LEU A 37 10.51 -1.26 4.16
N LEU A 38 10.56 -1.51 2.85
CA LEU A 38 10.22 -0.51 1.83
C LEU A 38 8.88 -0.91 1.21
N VAL A 39 7.86 -0.08 1.45
CA VAL A 39 6.49 -0.34 0.99
C VAL A 39 6.25 0.32 -0.37
N ASP A 40 5.66 -0.41 -1.32
CA ASP A 40 5.26 0.02 -2.66
C ASP A 40 6.32 0.84 -3.43
N PRO A 41 7.57 0.37 -3.57
CA PRO A 41 8.60 1.06 -4.35
C PRO A 41 8.38 0.86 -5.85
N SER A 42 7.59 1.73 -6.46
CA SER A 42 7.04 1.56 -7.82
C SER A 42 7.47 2.65 -8.81
N PRO A 43 8.78 2.83 -9.09
CA PRO A 43 9.23 3.79 -10.09
C PRO A 43 8.69 3.43 -11.48
N ASN A 44 8.31 4.44 -12.30
CA ASN A 44 7.76 4.22 -13.63
C ASN A 44 8.80 4.19 -14.76
N SER A 45 10.08 4.37 -14.44
CA SER A 45 11.18 4.40 -15.40
C SER A 45 12.50 3.98 -14.77
N GLU A 46 13.48 3.63 -15.63
CA GLU A 46 14.85 3.33 -15.20
C GLU A 46 15.54 4.54 -14.53
N GLU A 47 15.19 5.75 -14.92
CA GLU A 47 15.72 6.97 -14.30
C GLU A 47 15.20 7.10 -12.86
N GLU A 48 13.89 6.97 -12.66
CA GLU A 48 13.27 7.03 -11.34
C GLU A 48 13.71 5.86 -10.45
N TYR A 49 13.92 4.67 -11.05
CA TYR A 49 14.51 3.53 -10.34
C TYR A 49 15.91 3.83 -9.81
N ARG A 50 16.78 4.48 -10.60
CA ARG A 50 18.11 4.90 -10.12
C ARG A 50 18.02 5.96 -9.04
N CYS A 51 17.09 6.92 -9.16
CA CYS A 51 16.83 7.91 -8.11
C CYS A 51 16.39 7.24 -6.81
N LEU A 52 15.52 6.25 -6.90
CA LEU A 52 15.09 5.45 -5.73
C LEU A 52 16.30 4.73 -5.10
N LEU A 53 17.09 4.00 -5.89
CA LEU A 53 18.29 3.31 -5.39
C LEU A 53 19.23 4.26 -4.64
N ASN A 54 19.57 5.40 -5.21
CA ASN A 54 20.44 6.39 -4.55
C ASN A 54 19.84 6.91 -3.23
N THR A 55 18.50 7.01 -3.17
CA THR A 55 17.80 7.48 -1.95
C THR A 55 17.82 6.45 -0.82
N ILE A 56 17.89 5.17 -1.16
CA ILE A 56 17.86 4.06 -0.20
C ILE A 56 19.22 3.40 -0.01
N GLU A 57 20.28 3.90 -0.62
CA GLU A 57 21.63 3.29 -0.63
C GLU A 57 22.19 3.05 0.78
N ASP A 58 21.93 3.99 1.70
CA ASP A 58 22.35 3.92 3.11
C ASP A 58 21.34 3.17 4.01
N LYS A 59 20.22 2.69 3.45
CA LYS A 59 19.18 1.99 4.19
C LYS A 59 19.41 0.48 4.10
N MET A 60 19.57 -0.15 5.25
CA MET A 60 19.64 -1.61 5.35
C MET A 60 18.22 -2.16 5.32
N LEU A 61 17.70 -2.48 4.12
CA LEU A 61 16.35 -3.00 3.95
C LEU A 61 16.34 -4.53 4.11
N ASP A 62 15.33 -5.05 4.81
CA ASP A 62 15.13 -6.47 5.03
C ASP A 62 14.06 -7.06 4.10
N ALA A 63 13.13 -6.25 3.61
CA ALA A 63 12.12 -6.68 2.65
C ALA A 63 11.50 -5.51 1.87
N VAL A 64 10.91 -5.84 0.71
CA VAL A 64 9.91 -5.02 0.03
C VAL A 64 8.53 -5.52 0.45
N PHE A 65 7.62 -4.62 0.81
CA PHE A 65 6.22 -4.94 1.08
C PHE A 65 5.34 -4.37 -0.04
N LEU A 66 4.45 -5.19 -0.61
CA LEU A 66 3.50 -4.77 -1.63
C LEU A 66 2.09 -4.77 -1.06
N THR A 67 1.40 -3.64 -1.17
CA THR A 67 0.00 -3.53 -0.74
C THR A 67 -0.92 -4.31 -1.67
N HIS A 68 -0.74 -4.22 -2.99
CA HIS A 68 -1.54 -4.94 -3.99
C HIS A 68 -0.86 -4.96 -5.38
N HIS A 69 -1.54 -5.55 -6.38
CA HIS A 69 -0.93 -5.89 -7.67
C HIS A 69 -0.96 -4.79 -8.74
N HIS A 70 -1.48 -3.59 -8.48
CA HIS A 70 -1.52 -2.54 -9.49
C HIS A 70 -0.13 -2.01 -9.85
N PRO A 71 0.12 -1.62 -11.11
CA PRO A 71 1.47 -1.28 -11.60
C PRO A 71 2.17 -0.19 -10.81
N ASP A 72 1.43 0.78 -10.32
CA ASP A 72 1.92 1.91 -9.53
C ASP A 72 2.23 1.56 -8.07
N HIS A 73 2.16 0.27 -7.69
CA HIS A 73 2.56 -0.26 -6.39
C HIS A 73 3.71 -1.27 -6.49
N HIS A 74 3.79 -2.03 -7.59
CA HIS A 74 4.76 -3.12 -7.71
C HIS A 74 5.83 -2.94 -8.80
N GLN A 75 5.68 -1.97 -9.72
CA GLN A 75 6.60 -1.83 -10.86
C GLN A 75 8.05 -1.68 -10.38
N PHE A 76 8.98 -2.44 -10.96
CA PHE A 76 10.38 -2.57 -10.55
C PHE A 76 10.64 -3.24 -9.18
N SER A 77 9.63 -3.58 -8.38
CA SER A 77 9.85 -4.20 -7.07
C SER A 77 10.61 -5.52 -7.14
N ASN A 78 10.30 -6.37 -8.14
CA ASN A 78 11.02 -7.63 -8.38
C ASN A 78 12.50 -7.39 -8.78
N LYS A 79 12.78 -6.36 -9.57
CA LYS A 79 14.14 -5.97 -9.94
C LYS A 79 14.91 -5.45 -8.72
N LEU A 80 14.24 -4.65 -7.87
CA LEU A 80 14.81 -4.13 -6.64
C LEU A 80 15.12 -5.25 -5.65
N ALA A 81 14.17 -6.15 -5.41
CA ALA A 81 14.34 -7.29 -4.51
C ALA A 81 15.51 -8.18 -4.92
N ARG A 82 15.65 -8.49 -6.23
CA ARG A 82 16.81 -9.21 -6.76
C ARG A 82 18.13 -8.47 -6.56
N HIS A 83 18.13 -7.16 -6.81
CA HIS A 83 19.31 -6.32 -6.67
C HIS A 83 19.83 -6.29 -5.23
N LEU A 84 18.92 -6.11 -4.27
CA LEU A 84 19.24 -6.04 -2.84
C LEU A 84 19.32 -7.43 -2.18
N ARG A 85 18.87 -8.50 -2.86
CA ARG A 85 18.77 -9.87 -2.33
C ARG A 85 17.90 -9.98 -1.09
N ILE A 86 16.74 -9.30 -1.12
CA ILE A 86 15.76 -9.29 -0.05
C ILE A 86 14.42 -9.86 -0.55
N PRO A 87 13.59 -10.43 0.32
CA PRO A 87 12.29 -10.96 -0.05
C PRO A 87 11.28 -9.85 -0.42
N ILE A 88 10.22 -10.28 -1.12
CA ILE A 88 9.00 -9.49 -1.26
C ILE A 88 7.91 -10.10 -0.37
N ILE A 89 7.31 -9.26 0.47
CA ILE A 89 6.15 -9.58 1.31
C ILE A 89 4.90 -9.08 0.58
N LEU A 90 3.93 -9.96 0.36
CA LEU A 90 2.71 -9.66 -0.40
C LEU A 90 1.59 -10.65 -0.04
N SER A 91 0.35 -10.39 -0.47
CA SER A 91 -0.72 -11.38 -0.38
C SER A 91 -0.57 -12.47 -1.44
N GLN A 92 -1.15 -13.65 -1.19
CA GLN A 92 -1.18 -14.73 -2.17
C GLN A 92 -1.96 -14.35 -3.44
N ASP A 93 -3.05 -13.58 -3.31
CA ASP A 93 -3.83 -13.07 -4.45
C ASP A 93 -2.96 -12.13 -5.32
N THR A 94 -2.25 -11.18 -4.71
CA THR A 94 -1.31 -10.30 -5.41
C THR A 94 -0.26 -11.10 -6.20
N GLN A 95 0.33 -12.13 -5.59
CA GLN A 95 1.30 -12.99 -6.29
C GLN A 95 0.68 -13.68 -7.49
N GLN A 96 -0.51 -14.30 -7.33
CA GLN A 96 -1.20 -15.01 -8.41
C GLN A 96 -1.53 -14.08 -9.59
N ARG A 97 -2.03 -12.86 -9.32
CA ARG A 97 -2.35 -11.88 -10.36
C ARG A 97 -1.13 -11.39 -11.11
N LEU A 98 -0.03 -11.14 -10.39
CA LEU A 98 1.23 -10.73 -11.03
C LEU A 98 1.81 -11.85 -11.89
N THR A 99 1.80 -13.09 -11.41
CA THR A 99 2.24 -14.26 -12.19
C THR A 99 1.36 -14.48 -13.42
N LEU A 100 0.04 -14.39 -13.26
CA LEU A 100 -0.90 -14.51 -14.39
C LEU A 100 -0.66 -13.44 -15.47
N LYS A 101 -0.34 -12.22 -15.06
CA LYS A 101 -0.17 -11.07 -15.97
C LYS A 101 1.20 -11.04 -16.65
N TYR A 102 2.26 -11.39 -15.93
CA TYR A 102 3.64 -11.20 -16.37
C TYR A 102 4.41 -12.50 -16.63
N GLY A 103 3.84 -13.67 -16.32
CA GLY A 103 4.46 -14.98 -16.48
C GLY A 103 5.01 -15.57 -15.18
N GLU A 104 5.24 -16.89 -15.21
CA GLU A 104 5.74 -17.65 -14.04
C GLU A 104 7.15 -17.20 -13.58
N ASP A 105 7.94 -16.64 -14.48
CA ASP A 105 9.28 -16.15 -14.25
C ASP A 105 9.32 -14.72 -13.65
N TYR A 106 8.16 -14.08 -13.46
CA TYR A 106 8.10 -12.72 -12.92
C TYR A 106 8.85 -12.57 -11.59
N PHE A 107 8.72 -13.56 -10.71
CA PHE A 107 9.40 -13.60 -9.42
C PHE A 107 10.64 -14.51 -9.41
N GLU A 108 11.16 -14.89 -10.56
CA GLU A 108 12.37 -15.72 -10.62
C GLU A 108 13.52 -15.10 -9.82
N ASN A 109 14.18 -15.92 -8.99
CA ASN A 109 15.26 -15.51 -8.08
C ASN A 109 14.86 -14.42 -7.05
N VAL A 110 13.58 -14.35 -6.67
CA VAL A 110 13.07 -13.54 -5.58
C VAL A 110 12.40 -14.44 -4.54
N GLU A 111 12.81 -14.33 -3.28
CA GLU A 111 12.11 -14.97 -2.17
C GLU A 111 10.76 -14.27 -1.95
N LEU A 112 9.67 -15.04 -1.85
CA LEU A 112 8.34 -14.52 -1.54
C LEU A 112 7.93 -14.93 -0.12
N ARG A 113 7.35 -13.99 0.62
CA ARG A 113 6.71 -14.22 1.93
C ARG A 113 5.27 -13.78 1.84
N PHE A 114 4.35 -14.69 2.17
CA PHE A 114 2.92 -14.38 2.13
C PHE A 114 2.47 -13.83 3.47
N ALA A 115 2.00 -12.58 3.45
CA ALA A 115 1.46 -11.92 4.63
C ALA A 115 -0.04 -12.18 4.77
N THR A 116 -0.47 -12.35 6.01
CA THR A 116 -1.88 -12.61 6.39
C THR A 116 -2.34 -11.64 7.49
N GLU A 117 -3.66 -11.57 7.68
CA GLU A 117 -4.28 -10.72 8.72
C GLU A 117 -3.62 -10.92 10.10
N ASN A 118 -3.31 -9.82 10.78
CA ASN A 118 -2.68 -9.73 12.10
C ASN A 118 -1.22 -10.17 12.20
N GLU A 119 -0.56 -10.55 11.09
CA GLU A 119 0.85 -10.87 11.11
C GLU A 119 1.68 -9.63 11.45
N GLU A 120 2.63 -9.77 12.37
CA GLU A 120 3.61 -8.72 12.67
C GLU A 120 4.73 -8.74 11.63
N VAL A 121 4.99 -7.59 11.00
CA VAL A 121 6.00 -7.48 9.94
C VAL A 121 7.17 -6.57 10.32
N THR A 122 6.97 -5.67 11.26
CA THR A 122 8.00 -4.77 11.81
C THR A 122 7.50 -4.10 13.10
N CYS A 123 8.28 -3.14 13.63
CA CYS A 123 7.88 -2.30 14.76
C CYS A 123 8.02 -0.81 14.38
N TRP A 124 7.22 0.01 15.04
CA TRP A 124 7.29 1.47 14.97
C TRP A 124 7.12 2.05 16.37
N HIS A 125 8.15 2.78 16.88
CA HIS A 125 8.21 3.32 18.24
C HIS A 125 7.91 2.26 19.32
N GLY A 126 8.42 1.04 19.10
CA GLY A 126 8.19 -0.11 19.99
C GLY A 126 6.81 -0.74 19.92
N SER A 127 5.93 -0.26 19.03
CA SER A 127 4.63 -0.86 18.76
C SER A 127 4.73 -1.80 17.58
N SER A 128 4.23 -3.05 17.71
CA SER A 128 4.20 -4.02 16.61
C SER A 128 3.36 -3.48 15.45
N VAL A 129 3.92 -3.48 14.26
CA VAL A 129 3.20 -3.13 13.01
C VAL A 129 2.64 -4.40 12.40
N ARG A 130 1.32 -4.44 12.25
CA ARG A 130 0.59 -5.60 11.75
C ARG A 130 -0.03 -5.38 10.39
N VAL A 131 -0.20 -6.51 9.71
CA VAL A 131 -0.91 -6.60 8.44
C VAL A 131 -2.42 -6.60 8.67
N TYR A 132 -3.13 -5.85 7.84
CA TYR A 132 -4.59 -5.83 7.76
C TYR A 132 -5.02 -6.17 6.34
N GLU A 133 -5.87 -7.17 6.18
CA GLU A 133 -6.54 -7.41 4.92
C GLU A 133 -7.65 -6.37 4.74
N ILE A 134 -7.53 -5.57 3.67
CA ILE A 134 -8.43 -4.45 3.35
C ILE A 134 -8.95 -4.54 1.91
N PRO A 135 -9.58 -5.68 1.55
CA PRO A 135 -10.05 -5.91 0.17
C PRO A 135 -11.15 -4.93 -0.24
N GLY A 136 -11.41 -4.88 -1.55
CA GLY A 136 -12.51 -4.10 -2.13
C GLY A 136 -12.08 -3.25 -3.31
N HIS A 137 -10.99 -2.48 -3.21
CA HIS A 137 -10.32 -1.89 -4.36
C HIS A 137 -9.63 -2.99 -5.19
N ASP A 138 -8.99 -3.90 -4.50
CA ASP A 138 -8.36 -5.11 -4.99
C ASP A 138 -8.60 -6.25 -4.00
N ALA A 139 -8.75 -7.49 -4.46
CA ALA A 139 -9.06 -8.62 -3.60
C ALA A 139 -7.90 -8.98 -2.64
N GLY A 140 -6.66 -8.80 -3.10
CA GLY A 140 -5.45 -9.09 -2.32
C GLY A 140 -4.88 -7.89 -1.56
N HIS A 141 -5.66 -6.82 -1.41
CA HIS A 141 -5.18 -5.57 -0.85
C HIS A 141 -4.85 -5.66 0.63
N LEU A 142 -3.63 -5.27 0.99
CA LEU A 142 -3.08 -5.25 2.34
C LEU A 142 -2.84 -3.81 2.81
N GLY A 143 -3.07 -3.58 4.11
CA GLY A 143 -2.67 -2.37 4.81
C GLY A 143 -1.75 -2.69 5.98
N LEU A 144 -1.15 -1.67 6.58
CA LEU A 144 -0.28 -1.78 7.74
C LEU A 144 -0.66 -0.76 8.82
N ALA A 145 -0.72 -1.19 10.06
CA ALA A 145 -0.89 -0.28 11.20
C ALA A 145 -0.14 -0.79 12.44
N PRO A 146 0.36 0.10 13.31
CA PRO A 146 0.84 -0.29 14.63
C PRO A 146 -0.30 -0.69 15.55
N ASP A 147 -0.04 -1.53 16.55
CA ASP A 147 -1.03 -1.91 17.58
C ASP A 147 -1.64 -0.68 18.28
N SER A 148 -0.90 0.43 18.34
CA SER A 148 -1.38 1.71 18.88
C SER A 148 -2.43 2.41 18.00
N LEU A 149 -2.57 2.03 16.72
CA LEU A 149 -3.38 2.72 15.70
C LEU A 149 -3.06 4.22 15.54
N ALA A 150 -1.85 4.65 15.90
CA ALA A 150 -1.39 6.03 15.68
C ALA A 150 -1.42 6.42 14.21
N TRP A 151 -1.27 5.44 13.32
CA TRP A 151 -1.45 5.59 11.87
C TRP A 151 -1.95 4.29 11.25
N PHE A 152 -2.53 4.40 10.03
CA PHE A 152 -2.88 3.26 9.21
C PHE A 152 -2.51 3.55 7.76
N LEU A 153 -1.58 2.77 7.21
CA LEU A 153 -1.31 2.74 5.77
C LEU A 153 -2.42 1.95 5.09
N VAL A 154 -3.25 2.64 4.35
CA VAL A 154 -4.46 2.08 3.74
C VAL A 154 -4.34 1.84 2.23
N GLY A 155 -3.14 1.99 1.66
CA GLY A 155 -2.96 1.78 0.23
C GLY A 155 -3.93 2.63 -0.60
N ASP A 156 -4.62 1.97 -1.51
CA ASP A 156 -5.66 2.54 -2.37
C ASP A 156 -7.10 2.29 -1.86
N LEU A 157 -7.27 2.08 -0.55
CA LEU A 157 -8.60 2.14 0.05
C LEU A 157 -9.18 3.55 -0.05
N ILE A 158 -8.33 4.58 0.07
CA ILE A 158 -8.68 5.98 -0.13
C ILE A 158 -7.47 6.74 -0.66
N GLN A 159 -7.71 7.81 -1.40
CA GLN A 159 -6.66 8.69 -1.91
C GLN A 159 -6.74 10.07 -1.26
N GLY A 160 -5.59 10.67 -0.97
CA GLY A 160 -5.46 12.05 -0.53
C GLY A 160 -5.66 13.06 -1.67
N ILE A 161 -5.68 12.58 -2.91
CA ILE A 161 -5.93 13.35 -4.13
C ILE A 161 -6.76 12.51 -5.11
N GLY A 162 -7.84 13.06 -5.65
CA GLY A 162 -8.71 12.34 -6.59
C GLY A 162 -9.68 11.38 -5.92
N THR A 163 -10.03 10.31 -6.63
CA THR A 163 -11.01 9.30 -6.21
C THR A 163 -10.51 7.92 -6.58
N VAL A 164 -10.66 6.99 -5.66
CA VAL A 164 -10.31 5.57 -5.89
C VAL A 164 -11.23 4.98 -6.96
N VAL A 165 -10.67 4.23 -7.88
CA VAL A 165 -11.41 3.38 -8.83
C VAL A 165 -11.61 2.01 -8.18
N ILE A 166 -12.79 1.43 -8.32
CA ILE A 166 -13.08 0.04 -7.96
C ILE A 166 -13.28 -0.73 -9.26
N PRO A 167 -12.22 -1.32 -9.82
CA PRO A 167 -12.27 -1.95 -11.13
C PRO A 167 -12.93 -3.33 -11.05
N SER A 168 -13.80 -3.66 -12.00
CA SER A 168 -14.31 -5.02 -12.16
C SER A 168 -13.43 -5.78 -13.18
N PRO A 169 -13.08 -7.05 -12.93
CA PRO A 169 -13.51 -7.95 -11.85
C PRO A 169 -12.58 -7.94 -10.62
N GLU A 170 -11.58 -7.06 -10.56
CA GLU A 170 -10.51 -7.06 -9.53
C GLU A 170 -11.02 -6.56 -8.19
N GLY A 171 -11.90 -5.56 -8.21
CA GLY A 171 -12.52 -4.96 -7.03
C GLY A 171 -13.99 -5.34 -6.91
N ASP A 172 -14.52 -5.15 -5.68
CA ASP A 172 -15.92 -5.39 -5.33
C ASP A 172 -16.46 -4.27 -4.43
N MET A 173 -17.56 -3.64 -4.83
CA MET A 173 -18.09 -2.46 -4.14
C MET A 173 -18.67 -2.81 -2.76
N ALA A 174 -19.30 -3.97 -2.59
CA ALA A 174 -19.87 -4.35 -1.30
C ALA A 174 -18.75 -4.65 -0.29
N THR A 175 -17.73 -5.37 -0.72
CA THR A 175 -16.50 -5.62 0.05
C THR A 175 -15.80 -4.31 0.39
N TYR A 176 -15.69 -3.38 -0.57
CA TYR A 176 -15.10 -2.06 -0.35
C TYR A 176 -15.82 -1.26 0.76
N PHE A 177 -17.16 -1.30 0.78
CA PHE A 177 -17.94 -0.66 1.85
C PHE A 177 -17.67 -1.29 3.21
N SER A 178 -17.65 -2.63 3.29
CA SER A 178 -17.36 -3.34 4.53
C SER A 178 -15.96 -3.04 5.04
N THR A 179 -14.98 -2.91 4.13
CA THR A 179 -13.61 -2.54 4.48
C THR A 179 -13.51 -1.10 4.98
N LEU A 180 -14.21 -0.15 4.34
CA LEU A 180 -14.28 1.23 4.85
C LEU A 180 -14.86 1.26 6.26
N GLU A 181 -15.94 0.50 6.54
CA GLU A 181 -16.56 0.40 7.87
C GLU A 181 -15.58 -0.22 8.88
N LYS A 182 -14.84 -1.28 8.51
CA LYS A 182 -13.79 -1.90 9.34
C LYS A 182 -12.76 -0.85 9.77
N VAL A 183 -12.21 -0.08 8.82
CA VAL A 183 -11.15 0.92 9.12
C VAL A 183 -11.71 2.11 9.91
N ILE A 184 -12.94 2.55 9.62
CA ILE A 184 -13.62 3.61 10.40
C ILE A 184 -13.80 3.15 11.86
N ALA A 185 -14.21 1.91 12.09
CA ALA A 185 -14.40 1.36 13.44
C ALA A 185 -13.09 1.21 14.24
N LEU A 186 -11.96 0.92 13.57
CA LEU A 186 -10.63 0.92 14.18
C LEU A 186 -10.18 2.31 14.61
N ASN A 187 -10.69 3.35 13.97
CA ASN A 187 -10.47 4.76 14.29
C ASN A 187 -8.98 5.17 14.44
N PRO A 188 -8.11 4.89 13.47
CA PRO A 188 -6.72 5.33 13.55
C PRO A 188 -6.61 6.85 13.56
N GLU A 189 -5.54 7.37 14.21
CA GLU A 189 -5.33 8.82 14.34
C GLU A 189 -4.95 9.46 12.99
N VAL A 190 -4.16 8.76 12.17
CA VAL A 190 -3.70 9.20 10.86
C VAL A 190 -3.94 8.11 9.81
N ILE A 191 -4.53 8.50 8.69
CA ILE A 191 -4.66 7.66 7.49
C ILE A 191 -3.54 8.01 6.52
N ILE A 192 -2.76 7.03 6.10
CA ILE A 192 -1.70 7.18 5.10
C ILE A 192 -2.17 6.52 3.80
N PRO A 193 -2.56 7.29 2.78
CA PRO A 193 -2.91 6.76 1.46
C PRO A 193 -1.66 6.54 0.62
N SER A 194 -1.72 5.68 -0.38
CA SER A 194 -0.64 5.55 -1.35
C SER A 194 -0.49 6.76 -2.27
N HIS A 195 -1.55 7.57 -2.42
CA HIS A 195 -1.52 8.77 -3.27
C HIS A 195 -2.02 10.01 -2.50
N GLY A 196 -1.24 11.10 -2.60
CA GLY A 196 -1.54 12.36 -1.93
C GLY A 196 -0.95 12.45 -0.52
N ILE A 197 -1.54 13.30 0.32
CA ILE A 197 -1.01 13.57 1.67
C ILE A 197 -1.72 12.72 2.73
N PRO A 198 -1.04 12.34 3.81
CA PRO A 198 -1.67 11.75 4.98
C PRO A 198 -2.77 12.65 5.57
N MET A 199 -3.81 12.02 6.11
CA MET A 199 -4.99 12.70 6.62
C MET A 199 -5.19 12.35 8.09
N ARG A 200 -5.45 13.36 8.93
CA ARG A 200 -5.83 13.13 10.33
C ARG A 200 -7.29 12.68 10.40
N SER A 201 -7.56 11.72 11.26
CA SER A 201 -8.87 11.12 11.52
C SER A 201 -9.48 10.33 10.34
N THR A 202 -10.56 9.61 10.63
CA THR A 202 -11.33 8.80 9.67
C THR A 202 -12.40 9.59 8.91
N HIS A 203 -12.46 10.91 9.07
CA HIS A 203 -13.51 11.76 8.49
C HIS A 203 -13.65 11.56 6.97
N ARG A 204 -12.53 11.52 6.25
CA ARG A 204 -12.53 11.32 4.80
C ARG A 204 -13.06 9.95 4.39
N LEU A 205 -12.82 8.90 5.18
CA LEU A 205 -13.39 7.57 4.95
C LEU A 205 -14.91 7.59 5.11
N ILE A 206 -15.41 8.26 6.16
CA ILE A 206 -16.85 8.43 6.43
C ILE A 206 -17.54 9.17 5.28
N GLU A 207 -16.97 10.29 4.83
CA GLU A 207 -17.50 11.04 3.68
C GLU A 207 -17.49 10.20 2.39
N THR A 208 -16.42 9.45 2.15
CA THR A 208 -16.32 8.58 0.97
C THR A 208 -17.38 7.50 0.99
N LEU A 209 -17.56 6.80 2.13
CA LEU A 209 -18.58 5.76 2.30
C LEU A 209 -19.99 6.33 2.05
N LYS A 210 -20.31 7.46 2.68
CA LYS A 210 -21.59 8.13 2.51
C LYS A 210 -21.85 8.49 1.05
N HIS A 211 -20.92 9.21 0.42
CA HIS A 211 -21.05 9.65 -0.97
C HIS A 211 -21.25 8.47 -1.93
N ARG A 212 -20.46 7.39 -1.78
CA ARG A 212 -20.58 6.22 -2.67
C ARG A 212 -21.90 5.48 -2.48
N ARG A 213 -22.40 5.32 -1.26
CA ARG A 213 -23.73 4.74 -1.00
C ARG A 213 -24.87 5.57 -1.59
N GLU A 214 -24.77 6.90 -1.50
CA GLU A 214 -25.73 7.80 -2.14
C GLU A 214 -25.72 7.63 -3.66
N ARG A 215 -24.55 7.55 -4.28
CA ARG A 215 -24.40 7.32 -5.73
C ARG A 215 -24.97 5.97 -6.17
N GLU A 216 -24.65 4.90 -5.45
CA GLU A 216 -25.21 3.57 -5.72
C GLU A 216 -26.74 3.59 -5.63
N SER A 217 -27.30 4.17 -4.57
CA SER A 217 -28.77 4.33 -4.41
C SER A 217 -29.41 5.14 -5.53
N GLN A 218 -28.71 6.12 -6.10
CA GLN A 218 -29.20 6.88 -7.26
C GLN A 218 -29.24 6.02 -8.52
N ILE A 219 -28.20 5.23 -8.77
CA ILE A 219 -28.11 4.33 -9.94
C ILE A 219 -29.20 3.25 -9.89
N LEU A 220 -29.45 2.67 -8.70
CA LEU A 220 -30.44 1.61 -8.53
C LEU A 220 -31.91 2.10 -8.68
N LYS A 221 -32.14 3.40 -8.74
CA LYS A 221 -33.46 4.02 -8.96
C LYS A 221 -33.74 4.40 -10.43
N LEU A 222 -32.76 4.21 -11.31
CA LEU A 222 -32.88 4.44 -12.75
C LEU A 222 -33.39 3.18 -13.47
#